data_d43bc91b9f0142191cb6c51828854e1a
#
_entry.id   d43bc91b9f0142191cb6c51828854e1a
#
_cell.length_a   1.000
_cell.length_b   1.000
_cell.length_c   1.000
_cell.angle_alpha   90.00
_cell.angle_beta   90.00
_cell.angle_gamma   90.00
#
_symmetry.space_group_name_H-M   'P 1'
#
loop_
_entity.id
_entity.type
_entity.pdbx_description
1 polymer ?
#
loop_
_entity_poly.entity_id
_entity_poly.type
_entity_poly.pdbx_seq_one_letter_code
_entity_poly.pdbx_strand_id
1 'polypeptide(L)'
;GDVYKRQVLGRDGCLNFFAGPTDKQFSAKMNFYDVHYNSTHVMGTTGGNTADMIESLELTAAKRIDPAVMVTHIGGLNAAAETTLNLPKIPGGKKLIYTHLTMPLIALTDLRAKGEQDNDPRYTALADIVDAHNGLWCPEAEEYLLANFNPED
;
A
#
# COMPACT_ATOMS: atom_id res chain seq x y z
N GLY A 1 16.31 16.02 -4.06
CA GLY A 1 16.08 15.10 -2.94
C GLY A 1 17.32 14.31 -2.48
N ASP A 2 18.26 13.98 -3.38
CA ASP A 2 19.36 13.07 -3.05
C ASP A 2 20.44 13.67 -2.15
N VAL A 3 20.63 14.96 -2.21
CA VAL A 3 21.63 15.67 -1.38
C VAL A 3 21.27 15.56 0.11
N TYR A 4 19.97 15.69 0.46
CA TYR A 4 19.52 15.61 1.85
C TYR A 4 19.57 14.20 2.45
N LYS A 5 19.25 13.18 1.67
CA LYS A 5 19.25 11.80 2.15
C LYS A 5 20.64 11.33 2.57
N ARG A 6 21.67 11.83 1.92
CA ARG A 6 23.06 11.49 2.21
C ARG A 6 23.61 12.25 3.43
N GLN A 7 23.13 13.47 3.68
CA GLN A 7 23.55 14.28 4.83
C GLN A 7 23.02 13.76 6.17
N VAL A 8 22.00 12.90 6.15
CA VAL A 8 21.44 12.29 7.37
C VAL A 8 22.05 10.93 7.70
N LEU A 9 22.95 10.39 6.86
CA LEU A 9 23.65 9.16 7.18
C LEU A 9 24.72 9.44 8.25
N GLY A 10 24.56 8.81 9.39
CA GLY A 10 25.59 8.79 10.41
C GLY A 10 26.76 7.88 10.03
N ARG A 11 27.75 7.79 10.92
CA ARG A 11 28.86 6.85 10.78
C ARG A 11 28.33 5.42 10.66
N ASP A 12 28.89 4.63 9.73
CA ASP A 12 28.46 3.26 9.41
C ASP A 12 27.01 3.18 8.90
N GLY A 13 26.44 4.32 8.46
CA GLY A 13 25.09 4.40 7.94
C GLY A 13 24.94 3.75 6.57
N CYS A 14 23.75 3.18 6.29
CA CYS A 14 23.45 2.55 5.01
C CYS A 14 22.33 3.30 4.28
N LEU A 15 22.58 3.70 3.04
CA LEU A 15 21.56 4.14 2.09
C LEU A 15 21.18 2.96 1.20
N ASN A 16 19.98 2.43 1.39
CA ASN A 16 19.41 1.47 0.46
C ASN A 16 18.64 2.20 -0.65
N PHE A 17 19.14 2.10 -1.89
CA PHE A 17 18.49 2.64 -3.06
C PHE A 17 17.44 1.65 -3.57
N PHE A 18 16.25 1.77 -3.01
CA PHE A 18 15.13 0.85 -3.24
C PHE A 18 14.26 1.23 -4.44
N ALA A 19 13.93 2.52 -4.60
CA ALA A 19 13.05 2.99 -5.67
C ALA A 19 13.83 3.19 -6.97
N GLY A 20 13.62 2.30 -7.94
CA GLY A 20 14.25 2.39 -9.26
C GLY A 20 13.80 3.62 -10.04
N PRO A 21 14.73 4.41 -10.61
CA PRO A 21 14.39 5.48 -11.53
C PRO A 21 13.86 4.90 -12.85
N THR A 22 12.97 5.64 -13.51
CA THR A 22 12.46 5.29 -14.84
C THR A 22 13.46 5.58 -15.95
N ASP A 23 14.36 6.56 -15.72
CA ASP A 23 15.43 6.91 -16.64
C ASP A 23 16.66 6.03 -16.38
N LYS A 24 17.06 5.26 -17.40
CA LYS A 24 18.22 4.36 -17.34
C LYS A 24 19.56 5.12 -17.18
N GLN A 25 19.59 6.41 -17.53
CA GLN A 25 20.78 7.26 -17.41
C GLN A 25 20.76 8.11 -16.13
N PHE A 26 19.76 7.91 -15.26
CA PHE A 26 19.71 8.62 -13.99
C PHE A 26 21.01 8.44 -13.21
N SER A 27 21.62 9.54 -12.84
CA SER A 27 22.87 9.56 -12.10
C SER A 27 22.87 10.66 -11.05
N ALA A 28 23.66 10.50 -10.00
CA ALA A 28 23.84 11.48 -8.96
C ALA A 28 25.31 11.60 -8.56
N LYS A 29 25.75 12.81 -8.20
CA LYS A 29 27.08 13.01 -7.65
C LYS A 29 27.17 12.45 -6.25
N MET A 30 28.21 11.68 -5.96
CA MET A 30 28.50 11.11 -4.66
C MET A 30 29.85 11.61 -4.13
N ASN A 31 29.91 11.97 -2.84
CA ASN A 31 31.14 12.32 -2.19
C ASN A 31 31.80 11.04 -1.61
N PHE A 32 32.79 10.53 -2.30
CA PHE A 32 33.52 9.33 -1.87
C PHE A 32 34.40 9.56 -0.62
N TYR A 33 34.74 10.80 -0.30
CA TYR A 33 35.39 11.12 0.97
C TYR A 33 34.50 10.72 2.16
N ASP A 34 33.22 11.10 2.13
CA ASP A 34 32.27 10.73 3.17
C ASP A 34 32.02 9.22 3.21
N VAL A 35 31.98 8.56 2.06
CA VAL A 35 31.85 7.09 1.99
C VAL A 35 33.03 6.43 2.71
N HIS A 36 34.25 6.90 2.47
CA HIS A 36 35.44 6.32 3.07
C HIS A 36 35.57 6.63 4.57
N TYR A 37 35.53 7.92 4.95
CA TYR A 37 35.83 8.32 6.33
C TYR A 37 34.70 8.12 7.31
N ASN A 38 33.46 8.07 6.84
CA ASN A 38 32.28 7.78 7.68
C ASN A 38 31.84 6.31 7.58
N SER A 39 32.57 5.47 6.80
CA SER A 39 32.21 4.05 6.59
C SER A 39 30.77 3.88 6.11
N THR A 40 30.26 4.79 5.27
CA THR A 40 28.88 4.72 4.78
C THR A 40 28.74 3.71 3.66
N HIS A 41 27.58 3.07 3.60
CA HIS A 41 27.25 2.05 2.63
C HIS A 41 26.17 2.55 1.67
N VAL A 42 26.32 2.23 0.38
CA VAL A 42 25.27 2.45 -0.63
C VAL A 42 24.95 1.10 -1.25
N MET A 43 23.72 0.67 -1.07
CA MET A 43 23.25 -0.62 -1.57
C MET A 43 22.05 -0.41 -2.48
N GLY A 44 21.91 -1.26 -3.49
CA GLY A 44 20.74 -1.34 -4.34
C GLY A 44 19.93 -2.57 -4.03
N THR A 45 18.63 -2.45 -4.14
CA THR A 45 17.68 -3.58 -4.06
C THR A 45 16.76 -3.54 -5.27
N THR A 46 16.45 -4.70 -5.84
CA THR A 46 15.49 -4.82 -6.92
C THR A 46 14.61 -6.04 -6.72
N GLY A 47 13.30 -5.79 -6.67
CA GLY A 47 12.29 -6.84 -6.54
C GLY A 47 12.48 -7.72 -5.30
N GLY A 48 11.56 -8.64 -5.11
CA GLY A 48 11.66 -9.76 -4.20
C GLY A 48 11.73 -11.08 -4.98
N ASN A 49 12.18 -12.14 -4.34
CA ASN A 49 12.14 -13.50 -4.86
C ASN A 49 11.05 -14.32 -4.13
N THR A 50 10.91 -15.58 -4.49
CA THR A 50 9.90 -16.46 -3.87
C THR A 50 10.14 -16.65 -2.36
N ALA A 51 11.39 -16.66 -1.91
CA ALA A 51 11.71 -16.80 -0.48
C ALA A 51 11.23 -15.57 0.32
N ASP A 52 11.41 -14.37 -0.22
CA ASP A 52 10.91 -13.14 0.39
C ASP A 52 9.38 -13.14 0.50
N MET A 53 8.68 -13.71 -0.49
CA MET A 53 7.21 -13.87 -0.44
C MET A 53 6.79 -14.86 0.66
N ILE A 54 7.49 -15.97 0.79
CA ILE A 54 7.23 -16.97 1.85
C ILE A 54 7.45 -16.34 3.22
N GLU A 55 8.57 -15.64 3.42
CA GLU A 55 8.87 -14.94 4.67
C GLU A 55 7.79 -13.90 5.01
N SER A 56 7.34 -13.13 4.01
CA SER A 56 6.25 -12.16 4.19
C SER A 56 4.96 -12.82 4.67
N LEU A 57 4.58 -13.97 4.10
CA LEU A 57 3.41 -14.74 4.54
C LEU A 57 3.58 -15.29 5.96
N GLU A 58 4.76 -15.80 6.30
CA GLU A 58 5.06 -16.30 7.64
C GLU A 58 4.98 -15.17 8.69
N LEU A 59 5.54 -14.00 8.38
CA LEU A 59 5.48 -12.82 9.26
C LEU A 59 4.05 -12.34 9.46
N THR A 60 3.23 -12.37 8.40
CA THR A 60 1.80 -12.02 8.46
C THR A 60 1.03 -13.04 9.30
N ALA A 61 1.24 -14.33 9.07
CA ALA A 61 0.60 -15.39 9.86
C ALA A 61 0.98 -15.32 11.34
N ALA A 62 2.23 -14.96 11.64
CA ALA A 62 2.71 -14.75 13.00
C ALA A 62 2.28 -13.41 13.62
N LYS A 63 1.47 -12.61 12.91
CA LYS A 63 1.01 -11.26 13.32
C LYS A 63 2.17 -10.29 13.66
N ARG A 64 3.33 -10.47 13.05
CA ARG A 64 4.50 -9.59 13.20
C ARG A 64 4.43 -8.39 12.27
N ILE A 65 3.75 -8.54 11.14
CA ILE A 65 3.38 -7.47 10.21
C ILE A 65 1.90 -7.58 9.89
N ASP A 66 1.27 -6.45 9.64
CA ASP A 66 -0.10 -6.36 9.17
C ASP A 66 -0.13 -5.58 7.84
N PRO A 67 -0.20 -6.26 6.69
CA PRO A 67 -0.24 -5.58 5.40
C PRO A 67 -1.55 -4.83 5.15
N ALA A 68 -2.63 -5.12 5.90
CA ALA A 68 -3.93 -4.47 5.76
C ALA A 68 -3.85 -2.97 6.06
N VAL A 69 -2.93 -2.52 6.92
CA VAL A 69 -2.71 -1.10 7.23
C VAL A 69 -2.30 -0.27 6.00
N MET A 70 -1.85 -0.91 4.93
CA MET A 70 -1.50 -0.25 3.66
C MET A 70 -2.69 -0.07 2.73
N VAL A 71 -3.82 -0.74 2.99
CA VAL A 71 -5.03 -0.66 2.17
C VAL A 71 -5.72 0.68 2.43
N THR A 72 -5.94 1.44 1.37
CA THR A 72 -6.65 2.73 1.44
C THR A 72 -7.91 2.76 0.58
N HIS A 73 -8.04 1.81 -0.35
CA HIS A 73 -9.19 1.68 -1.22
C HIS A 73 -9.55 0.21 -1.38
N ILE A 74 -10.83 -0.05 -1.54
CA ILE A 74 -11.38 -1.36 -1.88
C ILE A 74 -12.22 -1.26 -3.15
N GLY A 75 -12.33 -2.35 -3.89
CA GLY A 75 -13.14 -2.40 -5.10
C GLY A 75 -13.38 -3.82 -5.61
N GLY A 76 -14.31 -3.98 -6.52
CA GLY A 76 -14.59 -5.24 -7.21
C GLY A 76 -13.78 -5.41 -8.51
N LEU A 77 -13.89 -6.59 -9.12
CA LEU A 77 -13.18 -6.90 -10.35
C LEU A 77 -13.53 -5.94 -11.50
N ASN A 78 -14.77 -5.48 -11.56
CA ASN A 78 -15.23 -4.51 -12.57
C ASN A 78 -14.48 -3.17 -12.52
N ALA A 79 -13.94 -2.78 -11.36
CA ALA A 79 -13.15 -1.57 -11.20
C ALA A 79 -11.65 -1.75 -11.52
N ALA A 80 -11.15 -2.98 -11.70
CA ALA A 80 -9.73 -3.26 -11.79
C ALA A 80 -9.04 -2.60 -12.98
N ALA A 81 -9.65 -2.63 -14.17
CA ALA A 81 -9.06 -2.07 -15.39
C ALA A 81 -8.90 -0.55 -15.28
N GLU A 82 -9.96 0.16 -14.89
CA GLU A 82 -9.92 1.61 -14.72
C GLU A 82 -8.96 2.03 -13.59
N THR A 83 -8.98 1.30 -12.47
CA THR A 83 -8.04 1.51 -11.36
C THR A 83 -6.60 1.40 -11.83
N THR A 84 -6.27 0.38 -12.61
CA THR A 84 -4.91 0.15 -13.11
C THR A 84 -4.45 1.28 -14.03
N LEU A 85 -5.30 1.71 -14.96
CA LEU A 85 -4.99 2.78 -15.90
C LEU A 85 -4.84 4.15 -15.22
N ASN A 86 -5.57 4.38 -14.14
CA ASN A 86 -5.55 5.65 -13.41
C ASN A 86 -4.71 5.59 -12.12
N LEU A 87 -4.03 4.50 -11.82
CA LEU A 87 -3.28 4.31 -10.57
C LEU A 87 -2.38 5.48 -10.19
N PRO A 88 -1.63 6.13 -11.11
CA PRO A 88 -0.79 7.29 -10.78
C PRO A 88 -1.57 8.52 -10.30
N LYS A 89 -2.88 8.59 -10.57
CA LYS A 89 -3.76 9.71 -10.21
C LYS A 89 -4.55 9.45 -8.93
N ILE A 90 -4.62 8.20 -8.47
CA ILE A 90 -5.38 7.81 -7.28
C ILE A 90 -4.47 7.89 -6.07
N PRO A 91 -4.70 8.81 -5.12
CA PRO A 91 -3.85 8.99 -3.95
C PRO A 91 -3.93 7.79 -3.00
N GLY A 92 -3.07 7.80 -1.98
CA GLY A 92 -3.08 6.82 -0.90
C GLY A 92 -2.25 5.57 -1.17
N GLY A 93 -2.41 4.56 -0.32
CA GLY A 93 -1.65 3.31 -0.32
C GLY A 93 -2.18 2.27 -1.33
N LYS A 94 -2.38 1.05 -0.85
CA LYS A 94 -2.80 -0.08 -1.70
C LYS A 94 -4.30 -0.04 -2.02
N LYS A 95 -4.64 -0.49 -3.23
CA LYS A 95 -6.00 -0.68 -3.72
C LYS A 95 -6.26 -2.18 -3.75
N LEU A 96 -7.15 -2.63 -2.87
CA LEU A 96 -7.49 -4.05 -2.73
C LEU A 96 -8.70 -4.36 -3.63
N ILE A 97 -8.52 -5.26 -4.58
CA ILE A 97 -9.56 -5.68 -5.53
C ILE A 97 -10.02 -7.08 -5.19
N TYR A 98 -11.29 -7.20 -4.87
CA TYR A 98 -11.98 -8.48 -4.64
C TYR A 98 -12.50 -9.01 -5.96
N THR A 99 -11.89 -10.09 -6.46
CA THR A 99 -12.12 -10.60 -7.82
C THR A 99 -13.50 -11.22 -8.05
N HIS A 100 -14.22 -11.54 -6.99
CA HIS A 100 -15.57 -12.10 -7.03
C HIS A 100 -16.67 -11.10 -6.65
N LEU A 101 -16.31 -9.85 -6.40
CA LEU A 101 -17.27 -8.78 -6.11
C LEU A 101 -17.43 -7.83 -7.30
N THR A 102 -18.61 -7.22 -7.38
CA THR A 102 -18.93 -6.14 -8.30
C THR A 102 -19.21 -4.86 -7.49
N MET A 103 -18.24 -3.96 -7.42
CA MET A 103 -18.38 -2.68 -6.74
C MET A 103 -17.37 -1.67 -7.31
N PRO A 104 -17.65 -0.36 -7.29
CA PRO A 104 -16.69 0.65 -7.71
C PRO A 104 -15.47 0.66 -6.79
N LEU A 105 -14.36 1.24 -7.25
CA LEU A 105 -13.24 1.57 -6.35
C LEU A 105 -13.64 2.69 -5.42
N ILE A 106 -13.51 2.47 -4.11
CA ILE A 106 -13.90 3.44 -3.08
C ILE A 106 -12.75 3.60 -2.09
N ALA A 107 -12.42 4.84 -1.73
CA ALA A 107 -11.53 5.09 -0.60
C ALA A 107 -12.22 4.73 0.72
N LEU A 108 -11.47 4.19 1.68
CA LEU A 108 -12.04 3.85 3.00
C LEU A 108 -12.68 5.07 3.68
N THR A 109 -12.10 6.26 3.46
CA THR A 109 -12.61 7.55 3.95
C THR A 109 -13.94 7.97 3.33
N ASP A 110 -14.29 7.43 2.17
CA ASP A 110 -15.46 7.84 1.39
C ASP A 110 -16.64 6.86 1.53
N LEU A 111 -16.45 5.75 2.27
CA LEU A 111 -17.46 4.72 2.45
C LEU A 111 -18.79 5.29 3.00
N ARG A 112 -18.71 6.13 4.02
CA ARG A 112 -19.91 6.74 4.64
C ARG A 112 -20.65 7.63 3.68
N ALA A 113 -19.93 8.54 3.00
CA ALA A 113 -20.51 9.43 2.01
C ALA A 113 -21.15 8.67 0.85
N LYS A 114 -20.54 7.56 0.43
CA LYS A 114 -21.09 6.66 -0.61
C LYS A 114 -22.40 6.03 -0.15
N GLY A 115 -22.45 5.52 1.09
CA GLY A 115 -23.67 4.94 1.65
C GLY A 115 -24.82 5.93 1.74
N GLU A 116 -24.54 7.16 2.15
CA GLU A 116 -25.53 8.24 2.21
C GLU A 116 -26.02 8.65 0.81
N GLN A 117 -25.11 8.81 -0.14
CA GLN A 117 -25.41 9.20 -1.52
C GLN A 117 -26.27 8.16 -2.25
N ASP A 118 -25.96 6.89 -2.10
CA ASP A 118 -26.66 5.80 -2.79
C ASP A 118 -27.87 5.27 -1.99
N ASN A 119 -28.08 5.78 -0.77
CA ASN A 119 -29.03 5.24 0.20
C ASN A 119 -28.83 3.74 0.43
N ASP A 120 -27.56 3.32 0.51
CA ASP A 120 -27.16 1.93 0.74
C ASP A 120 -26.50 1.77 2.12
N PRO A 121 -27.24 1.22 3.11
CA PRO A 121 -26.76 1.11 4.48
C PRO A 121 -25.58 0.16 4.63
N ARG A 122 -25.28 -0.69 3.64
CA ARG A 122 -24.13 -1.61 3.68
C ARG A 122 -22.81 -0.84 3.73
N TYR A 123 -22.69 0.24 2.95
CA TYR A 123 -21.49 1.10 2.98
C TYR A 123 -21.35 1.86 4.29
N THR A 124 -22.47 2.31 4.87
CA THR A 124 -22.44 3.02 6.15
C THR A 124 -22.01 2.08 7.28
N ALA A 125 -22.55 0.86 7.32
CA ALA A 125 -22.16 -0.14 8.31
C ALA A 125 -20.67 -0.56 8.14
N LEU A 126 -20.19 -0.69 6.91
CA LEU A 126 -18.77 -0.96 6.64
C LEU A 126 -17.89 0.20 7.12
N ALA A 127 -18.32 1.45 6.92
CA ALA A 127 -17.64 2.63 7.43
C ALA A 127 -17.55 2.63 8.97
N ASP A 128 -18.62 2.24 9.66
CA ASP A 128 -18.63 2.15 11.13
C ASP A 128 -17.58 1.14 11.64
N ILE A 129 -17.42 0.00 10.96
CA ILE A 129 -16.41 -1.00 11.31
C ILE A 129 -15.00 -0.44 11.08
N VAL A 130 -14.75 0.19 9.94
CA VAL A 130 -13.45 0.80 9.60
C VAL A 130 -13.11 1.92 10.59
N ASP A 131 -14.08 2.77 10.94
CA ASP A 131 -13.90 3.86 11.92
C ASP A 131 -13.56 3.31 13.31
N ALA A 132 -14.22 2.22 13.74
CA ALA A 132 -13.90 1.54 15.00
C ALA A 132 -12.46 0.99 15.05
N HIS A 133 -11.84 0.76 13.88
CA HIS A 133 -10.45 0.33 13.71
C HIS A 133 -9.52 1.48 13.28
N ASN A 134 -9.81 2.70 13.70
CA ASN A 134 -9.01 3.91 13.42
C ASN A 134 -8.85 4.22 11.92
N GLY A 135 -9.84 3.91 11.11
CA GLY A 135 -9.81 4.12 9.67
C GLY A 135 -8.98 3.10 8.88
N LEU A 136 -8.59 1.99 9.52
CA LEU A 136 -7.79 0.93 8.90
C LEU A 136 -8.67 -0.22 8.41
N TRP A 137 -8.25 -0.83 7.31
CA TRP A 137 -8.84 -2.09 6.85
C TRP A 137 -8.51 -3.21 7.84
N CYS A 138 -9.50 -4.04 8.17
CA CYS A 138 -9.37 -5.06 9.20
C CYS A 138 -10.16 -6.32 8.82
N PRO A 139 -9.89 -7.46 9.47
CA PRO A 139 -10.60 -8.72 9.21
C PRO A 139 -12.12 -8.61 9.33
N GLU A 140 -12.60 -7.88 10.33
CA GLU A 140 -14.05 -7.69 10.58
C GLU A 140 -14.70 -6.90 9.43
N ALA A 141 -14.00 -5.92 8.86
CA ALA A 141 -14.49 -5.17 7.71
C ALA A 141 -14.52 -6.06 6.45
N GLU A 142 -13.51 -6.91 6.27
CA GLU A 142 -13.47 -7.87 5.17
C GLU A 142 -14.58 -8.91 5.29
N GLU A 143 -14.79 -9.51 6.45
CA GLU A 143 -15.87 -10.46 6.70
C GLU A 143 -17.23 -9.83 6.39
N TYR A 144 -17.45 -8.61 6.87
CA TYR A 144 -18.69 -7.87 6.59
C TYR A 144 -18.86 -7.61 5.09
N LEU A 145 -17.79 -7.16 4.40
CA LEU A 145 -17.82 -6.92 2.96
C LEU A 145 -18.21 -8.17 2.19
N LEU A 146 -17.53 -9.29 2.49
CA LEU A 146 -17.74 -10.55 1.78
C LEU A 146 -19.15 -11.14 2.04
N ALA A 147 -19.72 -10.89 3.20
CA ALA A 147 -21.07 -11.36 3.54
C ALA A 147 -22.20 -10.53 2.91
N ASN A 148 -21.96 -9.23 2.65
CA ASN A 148 -23.04 -8.30 2.30
C ASN A 148 -22.96 -7.72 0.87
N PHE A 149 -21.83 -7.91 0.16
CA PHE A 149 -21.62 -7.34 -1.18
C PHE A 149 -21.49 -8.44 -2.25
N ASN A 150 -22.15 -9.57 -2.06
CA ASN A 150 -22.09 -10.67 -3.03
C ASN A 150 -22.87 -10.32 -4.30
N PRO A 151 -22.41 -10.71 -5.51
CA PRO A 151 -23.07 -10.39 -6.78
C PRO A 151 -24.41 -11.11 -7.01
N GLU A 152 -24.83 -11.98 -6.10
CA GLU A 152 -26.10 -12.71 -6.20
C GLU A 152 -27.28 -11.99 -5.53
N ASP A 153 -27.06 -10.82 -4.94
CA ASP A 153 -28.07 -9.92 -4.37
C ASP A 153 -28.30 -8.69 -5.31
#